data_b8af5d950c9e6d9072cd1548b3a923ee
#
_entry.id   b8af5d950c9e6d9072cd1548b3a923ee
#
_cell.length_a   1.000
_cell.length_b   1.000
_cell.length_c   1.000
_cell.angle_alpha   90.00
_cell.angle_beta   90.00
_cell.angle_gamma   90.00
#
_symmetry.space_group_name_H-M   'P 1'
#
loop_
_entity.id
_entity.type
_entity.pdbx_description
1 polymer ?
#
loop_
_entity_poly.entity_id
_entity_poly.type
_entity_poly.pdbx_seq_one_letter_code
_entity_poly.pdbx_strand_id
1 'polypeptide(L)'
;VFGLNMGHIGFLMNKISKTNLIKRINKASQLTVHPLEMECFDHKGKKQKFLGINEISLFRNTNQSSIISISVDGVERLRDLYCDGILVSTPVGSTAYNYSAKGPIIPLKSDILALTPISPFRPRNWQGALLNNNSIVTFTIKNPEYRPVNASADSEEVKNIKKVIIKLRKDINIKLLHDPEDNMENRHLKEQFLID
;
A
#
# COMPACT_ATOMS: atom_id res chain seq x y z
N VAL A 1 -9.84 -1.63 -16.50
CA VAL A 1 -10.07 -2.97 -15.94
C VAL A 1 -11.47 -3.02 -15.34
N PHE A 2 -12.29 -4.02 -15.73
CA PHE A 2 -13.58 -4.35 -15.12
C PHE A 2 -13.41 -5.71 -14.43
N GLY A 3 -13.03 -5.67 -13.14
CA GLY A 3 -12.79 -6.89 -12.36
C GLY A 3 -14.09 -7.47 -11.82
N LEU A 4 -14.20 -8.80 -11.76
CA LEU A 4 -15.32 -9.52 -11.15
C LEU A 4 -14.83 -10.25 -9.90
N ASN A 5 -15.53 -10.06 -8.78
CA ASN A 5 -15.19 -10.71 -7.52
C ASN A 5 -15.66 -12.18 -7.52
N MET A 6 -14.70 -13.10 -7.51
CA MET A 6 -14.94 -14.54 -7.38
C MET A 6 -14.75 -15.04 -5.94
N GLY A 7 -14.31 -14.17 -5.02
CA GLY A 7 -14.04 -14.49 -3.63
C GLY A 7 -15.01 -13.81 -2.66
N HIS A 8 -14.63 -13.76 -1.39
CA HIS A 8 -15.44 -13.15 -0.33
C HIS A 8 -15.21 -11.64 -0.19
N ILE A 9 -13.98 -11.17 -0.40
CA ILE A 9 -13.58 -9.77 -0.26
C ILE A 9 -13.00 -9.28 -1.59
N GLY A 10 -13.47 -8.15 -2.08
CA GLY A 10 -12.99 -7.60 -3.34
C GLY A 10 -13.43 -6.15 -3.53
N PHE A 11 -12.86 -5.23 -2.74
CA PHE A 11 -13.24 -3.81 -2.74
C PHE A 11 -13.17 -3.14 -4.12
N LEU A 12 -12.21 -3.54 -4.94
CA LEU A 12 -12.00 -3.00 -6.28
C LEU A 12 -12.75 -3.76 -7.37
N MET A 13 -13.49 -4.81 -7.01
CA MET A 13 -14.14 -5.71 -7.95
C MET A 13 -15.65 -5.49 -7.97
N ASN A 14 -16.26 -5.75 -9.14
CA ASN A 14 -17.69 -5.74 -9.31
C ASN A 14 -18.30 -7.07 -8.88
N LYS A 15 -19.55 -7.07 -8.43
CA LYS A 15 -20.27 -8.28 -8.11
C LYS A 15 -20.52 -9.12 -9.37
N ILE A 16 -20.47 -10.45 -9.24
CA ILE A 16 -20.92 -11.34 -10.30
C ILE A 16 -22.43 -11.15 -10.47
N SER A 17 -22.86 -11.02 -11.72
CA SER A 17 -24.28 -10.90 -12.07
C SER A 17 -24.55 -11.64 -13.37
N LYS A 18 -25.77 -12.16 -13.50
CA LYS A 18 -26.27 -12.78 -14.76
C LYS A 18 -26.62 -11.75 -15.84
N THR A 19 -26.55 -10.45 -15.55
CA THR A 19 -26.82 -9.38 -16.51
C THR A 19 -25.72 -9.33 -17.58
N ASN A 20 -26.08 -8.85 -18.78
CA ASN A 20 -25.17 -8.76 -19.91
C ASN A 20 -23.92 -7.91 -19.57
N LEU A 21 -22.77 -8.55 -19.58
CA LEU A 21 -21.49 -7.94 -19.20
C LEU A 21 -21.14 -6.73 -20.10
N ILE A 22 -21.41 -6.80 -21.39
CA ILE A 22 -21.14 -5.70 -22.34
C ILE A 22 -21.96 -4.46 -21.96
N LYS A 23 -23.24 -4.65 -21.60
CA LYS A 23 -24.10 -3.54 -21.17
C LYS A 23 -23.62 -2.93 -19.87
N ARG A 24 -23.08 -3.74 -18.94
CA ARG A 24 -22.49 -3.25 -17.68
C ARG A 24 -21.25 -2.42 -17.96
N ILE A 25 -20.31 -2.95 -18.76
CA ILE A 25 -19.07 -2.25 -19.10
C ILE A 25 -19.36 -0.91 -19.80
N ASN A 26 -20.33 -0.87 -20.73
CA ASN A 26 -20.69 0.35 -21.45
C ASN A 26 -21.31 1.44 -20.55
N LYS A 27 -21.90 1.05 -19.43
CA LYS A 27 -22.50 1.98 -18.44
C LYS A 27 -21.57 2.23 -17.25
N ALA A 28 -20.43 1.55 -17.17
CA ALA A 28 -19.55 1.59 -16.00
C ALA A 28 -19.02 3.00 -15.75
N SER A 29 -19.01 3.36 -14.48
CA SER A 29 -18.28 4.53 -13.99
C SER A 29 -16.79 4.22 -13.90
N GLN A 30 -15.93 5.24 -14.02
CA GLN A 30 -14.49 5.09 -14.04
C GLN A 30 -13.85 5.75 -12.84
N LEU A 31 -12.95 5.02 -12.17
CA LEU A 31 -12.01 5.54 -11.20
C LEU A 31 -10.59 5.40 -11.78
N THR A 32 -9.84 6.49 -11.83
CA THR A 32 -8.42 6.44 -12.19
C THR A 32 -7.59 6.33 -10.93
N VAL A 33 -6.68 5.36 -10.88
CA VAL A 33 -5.74 5.15 -9.79
C VAL A 33 -4.31 5.11 -10.32
N HIS A 34 -3.37 5.49 -9.47
CA HIS A 34 -1.94 5.52 -9.79
C HIS A 34 -1.22 4.52 -8.89
N PRO A 35 -0.34 3.67 -9.42
CA PRO A 35 0.41 2.72 -8.60
C PRO A 35 1.58 3.40 -7.87
N LEU A 36 1.99 2.81 -6.75
CA LEU A 36 3.27 3.07 -6.14
C LEU A 36 4.37 2.31 -6.90
N GLU A 37 5.50 2.96 -7.17
CA GLU A 37 6.72 2.30 -7.60
C GLU A 37 7.55 1.96 -6.37
N MET A 38 7.91 0.70 -6.22
CA MET A 38 8.92 0.20 -5.31
C MET A 38 10.24 0.05 -6.04
N GLU A 39 11.24 0.81 -5.68
CA GLU A 39 12.62 0.59 -6.11
C GLU A 39 13.40 0.03 -4.92
N CYS A 40 13.78 -1.25 -4.97
CA CYS A 40 14.45 -1.92 -3.88
C CYS A 40 15.88 -2.34 -4.24
N PHE A 41 16.72 -2.36 -3.23
CA PHE A 41 18.14 -2.76 -3.31
C PHE A 41 18.38 -3.87 -2.29
N ASP A 42 18.91 -5.00 -2.74
CA ASP A 42 19.34 -6.07 -1.85
C ASP A 42 20.70 -5.76 -1.19
N HIS A 43 21.18 -6.66 -0.33
CA HIS A 43 22.47 -6.54 0.34
C HIS A 43 23.67 -6.59 -0.63
N LYS A 44 23.48 -7.15 -1.84
CA LYS A 44 24.51 -7.19 -2.92
C LYS A 44 24.45 -5.95 -3.81
N GLY A 45 23.51 -5.02 -3.56
CA GLY A 45 23.31 -3.82 -4.36
C GLY A 45 22.53 -4.05 -5.66
N LYS A 46 21.94 -5.25 -5.85
CA LYS A 46 21.07 -5.51 -7.00
C LYS A 46 19.81 -4.67 -6.86
N LYS A 47 19.52 -3.91 -7.90
CA LYS A 47 18.36 -3.04 -8.00
C LYS A 47 17.21 -3.77 -8.71
N GLN A 48 16.01 -3.66 -8.17
CA GLN A 48 14.77 -4.18 -8.77
C GLN A 48 13.65 -3.15 -8.62
N LYS A 49 12.67 -3.18 -9.54
CA LYS A 49 11.52 -2.29 -9.53
C LYS A 49 10.23 -3.06 -9.71
N PHE A 50 9.24 -2.69 -8.94
CA PHE A 50 7.89 -3.26 -8.98
C PHE A 50 6.84 -2.17 -8.82
N LEU A 51 5.60 -2.48 -9.17
CA LEU A 51 4.45 -1.58 -9.00
C LEU A 51 3.43 -2.25 -8.07
N GLY A 52 2.92 -1.50 -7.10
CA GLY A 52 1.81 -1.90 -6.24
C GLY A 52 0.66 -0.92 -6.37
N ILE A 53 -0.56 -1.42 -6.48
CA ILE A 53 -1.78 -0.60 -6.53
C ILE A 53 -2.24 -0.25 -5.13
N ASN A 54 -2.21 -1.22 -4.21
CA ASN A 54 -2.66 -1.04 -2.84
C ASN A 54 -1.55 -0.43 -1.97
N GLU A 55 -0.47 -1.17 -1.78
CA GLU A 55 0.61 -0.77 -0.89
C GLU A 55 1.97 -1.36 -1.28
N ILE A 56 2.99 -0.73 -0.75
CA ILE A 56 4.34 -1.30 -0.63
C ILE A 56 4.57 -1.58 0.85
N SER A 57 4.81 -2.84 1.21
CA SER A 57 5.03 -3.26 2.59
C SER A 57 6.40 -3.87 2.80
N LEU A 58 6.97 -3.64 3.98
CA LEU A 58 8.19 -4.28 4.46
C LEU A 58 7.84 -5.11 5.68
N PHE A 59 8.37 -6.33 5.76
CA PHE A 59 8.14 -7.22 6.89
C PHE A 59 9.43 -7.95 7.27
N ARG A 60 9.66 -8.12 8.58
CA ARG A 60 10.80 -8.89 9.11
C ARG A 60 10.73 -10.35 8.65
N ASN A 61 11.89 -10.93 8.37
CA ASN A 61 12.00 -12.32 7.93
C ASN A 61 12.48 -13.26 9.06
N THR A 62 12.61 -12.76 10.29
CA THR A 62 13.02 -13.54 11.46
C THR A 62 12.16 -13.19 12.67
N ASN A 63 12.35 -13.93 13.78
CA ASN A 63 11.66 -13.63 15.04
C ASN A 63 12.13 -12.34 15.71
N GLN A 64 13.28 -11.78 15.30
CA GLN A 64 13.75 -10.50 15.81
C GLN A 64 13.03 -9.34 15.12
N SER A 65 12.72 -8.27 15.87
CA SER A 65 12.14 -7.05 15.29
C SER A 65 13.07 -6.47 14.21
N SER A 66 12.51 -5.92 13.16
CA SER A 66 13.27 -5.09 12.21
C SER A 66 13.70 -3.77 12.86
N ILE A 67 14.74 -3.14 12.32
CA ILE A 67 15.13 -1.77 12.65
C ILE A 67 15.20 -1.00 11.34
N ILE A 68 14.29 -0.04 11.17
CA ILE A 68 14.11 0.67 9.91
C ILE A 68 14.25 2.16 10.15
N SER A 69 15.13 2.83 9.40
CA SER A 69 15.09 4.30 9.33
C SER A 69 14.22 4.75 8.18
N ILE A 70 13.51 5.85 8.40
CA ILE A 70 12.53 6.44 7.50
C ILE A 70 13.00 7.82 7.09
N SER A 71 13.14 8.05 5.79
CA SER A 71 13.31 9.39 5.24
C SER A 71 12.14 9.73 4.32
N VAL A 72 11.74 10.99 4.36
CA VAL A 72 10.71 11.55 3.47
C VAL A 72 11.34 12.75 2.77
N ASP A 73 11.30 12.75 1.44
CA ASP A 73 11.85 13.79 0.58
C ASP A 73 13.34 14.09 0.89
N GLY A 74 14.12 13.02 1.14
CA GLY A 74 15.55 13.09 1.45
C GLY A 74 15.89 13.46 2.89
N VAL A 75 14.90 13.81 3.73
CA VAL A 75 15.12 14.19 5.13
C VAL A 75 14.80 12.99 6.03
N GLU A 76 15.75 12.57 6.88
CA GLU A 76 15.53 11.53 7.89
C GLU A 76 14.49 12.03 8.91
N ARG A 77 13.33 11.36 8.98
CA ARG A 77 12.22 11.70 9.88
C ARG A 77 12.18 10.83 11.12
N LEU A 78 12.60 9.57 10.97
CA LEU A 78 12.67 8.61 12.06
C LEU A 78 13.89 7.71 11.87
N ARG A 79 14.83 7.75 12.83
CA ARG A 79 16.10 7.06 12.69
C ARG A 79 16.01 5.56 12.91
N ASP A 80 15.32 5.13 13.96
CA ASP A 80 15.26 3.73 14.39
C ASP A 80 13.83 3.34 14.79
N LEU A 81 13.08 2.81 13.83
CA LEU A 81 11.80 2.19 14.08
C LEU A 81 12.01 0.70 14.34
N TYR A 82 11.74 0.27 15.57
CA TYR A 82 11.70 -1.14 15.94
C TYR A 82 10.27 -1.64 15.76
N CYS A 83 10.05 -2.56 14.81
CA CYS A 83 8.72 -3.01 14.42
C CYS A 83 8.78 -4.40 13.77
N ASP A 84 7.60 -4.97 13.52
CA ASP A 84 7.49 -6.15 12.66
C ASP A 84 7.61 -5.76 11.17
N GLY A 85 7.16 -4.57 10.83
CA GLY A 85 7.20 -4.05 9.47
C GLY A 85 6.68 -2.61 9.38
N ILE A 86 6.58 -2.15 8.14
CA ILE A 86 6.06 -0.83 7.79
C ILE A 86 5.50 -0.86 6.37
N LEU A 87 4.52 -0.06 6.08
CA LEU A 87 3.97 0.05 4.73
C LEU A 87 3.69 1.50 4.32
N VAL A 88 3.65 1.72 3.01
CA VAL A 88 3.11 2.92 2.38
C VAL A 88 1.92 2.51 1.53
N SER A 89 0.76 3.06 1.81
CA SER A 89 -0.49 2.73 1.11
C SER A 89 -1.02 3.91 0.31
N THR A 90 -1.61 3.58 -0.83
CA THR A 90 -2.45 4.50 -1.62
C THR A 90 -3.82 4.67 -0.95
N PRO A 91 -4.62 5.67 -1.35
CA PRO A 91 -6.04 5.75 -0.94
C PRO A 91 -6.81 4.47 -1.23
N VAL A 92 -6.56 3.83 -2.37
CA VAL A 92 -7.23 2.58 -2.77
C VAL A 92 -6.85 1.43 -1.85
N GLY A 93 -5.56 1.31 -1.50
CA GLY A 93 -5.05 0.28 -0.60
C GLY A 93 -5.33 0.55 0.88
N SER A 94 -5.85 1.74 1.23
CA SER A 94 -6.03 2.11 2.63
C SER A 94 -7.02 1.20 3.38
N THR A 95 -7.93 0.52 2.67
CA THR A 95 -8.87 -0.49 3.21
C THR A 95 -8.31 -1.92 3.16
N ALA A 96 -7.10 -2.13 2.61
CA ALA A 96 -6.43 -3.44 2.52
C ALA A 96 -5.51 -3.68 3.73
N TYR A 97 -4.26 -4.05 3.49
CA TYR A 97 -3.30 -4.33 4.56
C TYR A 97 -3.06 -3.13 5.49
N ASN A 98 -3.14 -1.91 4.96
CA ASN A 98 -3.07 -0.70 5.78
C ASN A 98 -4.11 -0.70 6.91
N TYR A 99 -5.36 -1.07 6.61
CA TYR A 99 -6.42 -1.13 7.61
C TYR A 99 -6.15 -2.21 8.68
N SER A 100 -5.70 -3.39 8.25
CA SER A 100 -5.29 -4.45 9.19
C SER A 100 -4.13 -4.03 10.09
N ALA A 101 -3.22 -3.19 9.61
CA ALA A 101 -2.14 -2.59 10.39
C ALA A 101 -2.59 -1.39 11.24
N LYS A 102 -3.89 -1.11 11.34
CA LYS A 102 -4.47 0.04 12.07
C LYS A 102 -4.14 1.40 11.45
N GLY A 103 -3.81 1.43 10.17
CA GLY A 103 -3.68 2.66 9.40
C GLY A 103 -5.05 3.28 9.10
N PRO A 104 -5.11 4.60 8.82
CA PRO A 104 -6.34 5.29 8.51
C PRO A 104 -6.88 4.90 7.14
N ILE A 105 -8.20 4.87 7.00
CA ILE A 105 -8.87 4.82 5.71
C ILE A 105 -8.81 6.21 5.07
N ILE A 106 -8.31 6.29 3.84
CA ILE A 106 -8.11 7.54 3.11
C ILE A 106 -9.15 7.65 2.00
N PRO A 107 -9.88 8.76 1.87
CA PRO A 107 -10.83 8.95 0.78
C PRO A 107 -10.17 8.76 -0.59
N LEU A 108 -10.83 8.04 -1.51
CA LEU A 108 -10.24 7.57 -2.79
C LEU A 108 -9.63 8.66 -3.67
N LYS A 109 -10.17 9.89 -3.61
CA LYS A 109 -9.71 11.03 -4.42
C LYS A 109 -8.71 11.94 -3.69
N SER A 110 -8.20 11.50 -2.55
CA SER A 110 -7.25 12.30 -1.78
C SER A 110 -5.85 12.25 -2.38
N ASP A 111 -5.14 13.37 -2.30
CA ASP A 111 -3.72 13.49 -2.65
C ASP A 111 -2.82 13.12 -1.46
N ILE A 112 -3.14 11.99 -0.79
CA ILE A 112 -2.51 11.55 0.45
C ILE A 112 -2.06 10.09 0.32
N LEU A 113 -0.92 9.76 0.94
CA LEU A 113 -0.46 8.40 1.19
C LEU A 113 -0.45 8.14 2.69
N ALA A 114 -0.79 6.92 3.12
CA ALA A 114 -0.60 6.50 4.49
C ALA A 114 0.77 5.82 4.65
N LEU A 115 1.51 6.24 5.66
CA LEU A 115 2.72 5.58 6.13
C LEU A 115 2.37 4.92 7.47
N THR A 116 2.27 3.60 7.51
CA THR A 116 1.72 2.86 8.64
C THR A 116 2.71 1.81 9.16
N PRO A 117 3.10 1.84 10.44
CA PRO A 117 3.94 0.81 11.02
C PRO A 117 3.11 -0.45 11.35
N ILE A 118 3.77 -1.60 11.32
CA ILE A 118 3.19 -2.89 11.72
C ILE A 118 3.82 -3.29 13.06
N SER A 119 3.00 -3.38 14.11
CA SER A 119 3.43 -3.72 15.47
C SER A 119 4.65 -2.92 15.94
N PRO A 120 4.62 -1.58 15.97
CA PRO A 120 5.76 -0.76 16.40
C PRO A 120 6.05 -0.97 17.88
N PHE A 121 7.32 -1.29 18.19
CA PHE A 121 7.79 -1.45 19.56
C PHE A 121 8.45 -0.16 20.08
N ARG A 122 9.24 0.52 19.24
CA ARG A 122 9.86 1.83 19.52
C ARG A 122 9.95 2.66 18.24
N PRO A 123 9.62 3.99 18.27
CA PRO A 123 9.01 4.70 19.40
C PRO A 123 7.64 4.12 19.77
N ARG A 124 7.33 4.11 21.08
CA ARG A 124 6.01 3.64 21.53
C ARG A 124 4.92 4.61 21.06
N ASN A 125 3.78 4.06 20.70
CA ASN A 125 2.58 4.81 20.27
C ASN A 125 2.77 5.64 18.97
N TRP A 126 3.84 5.42 18.22
CA TRP A 126 3.92 6.01 16.88
C TRP A 126 2.99 5.25 15.93
N GLN A 127 1.98 5.93 15.43
CA GLN A 127 0.94 5.33 14.61
C GLN A 127 1.16 5.54 13.10
N GLY A 128 2.28 6.15 12.73
CA GLY A 128 2.56 6.47 11.33
C GLY A 128 2.34 7.94 11.00
N ALA A 129 2.20 8.22 9.71
CA ALA A 129 2.00 9.58 9.21
C ALA A 129 1.16 9.59 7.94
N LEU A 130 0.48 10.70 7.69
CA LEU A 130 -0.12 11.00 6.39
C LEU A 130 0.86 11.87 5.61
N LEU A 131 1.11 11.51 4.35
CA LEU A 131 2.08 12.17 3.49
C LEU A 131 1.38 12.69 2.23
N ASN A 132 1.93 13.76 1.63
CA ASN A 132 1.49 14.18 0.31
C ASN A 132 1.82 13.08 -0.73
N ASN A 133 0.98 12.89 -1.72
CA ASN A 133 1.18 11.86 -2.74
C ASN A 133 2.38 12.12 -3.69
N ASN A 134 3.01 13.30 -3.61
CA ASN A 134 4.27 13.61 -4.30
C ASN A 134 5.51 13.21 -3.48
N SER A 135 5.34 12.86 -2.20
CA SER A 135 6.46 12.53 -1.33
C SER A 135 7.18 11.25 -1.77
N ILE A 136 8.49 11.28 -1.65
CA ILE A 136 9.36 10.12 -1.85
C ILE A 136 9.72 9.57 -0.49
N VAL A 137 9.28 8.34 -0.21
CA VAL A 137 9.58 7.64 1.04
C VAL A 137 10.77 6.72 0.83
N THR A 138 11.74 6.79 1.72
CA THR A 138 12.89 5.88 1.71
C THR A 138 12.97 5.13 3.03
N PHE A 139 12.99 3.81 2.95
CA PHE A 139 13.28 2.92 4.06
C PHE A 139 14.70 2.39 3.94
N THR A 140 15.46 2.49 5.01
CA THR A 140 16.79 1.89 5.13
C THR A 140 16.81 0.91 6.27
N ILE A 141 17.14 -0.35 5.98
CA ILE A 141 17.19 -1.43 6.96
C ILE A 141 18.53 -1.37 7.69
N LYS A 142 18.48 -1.33 9.02
CA LYS A 142 19.67 -1.39 9.88
C LYS A 142 20.00 -2.85 10.17
N ASN A 143 21.29 -3.18 10.08
CA ASN A 143 21.80 -4.53 10.32
C ASN A 143 21.06 -5.62 9.52
N PRO A 144 20.92 -5.48 8.19
CA PRO A 144 20.10 -6.37 7.36
C PRO A 144 20.56 -7.83 7.37
N GLU A 145 21.81 -8.11 7.71
CA GLU A 145 22.35 -9.47 7.84
C GLU A 145 21.80 -10.21 9.07
N TYR A 146 21.60 -9.48 10.18
CA TYR A 146 21.07 -10.04 11.42
C TYR A 146 19.55 -9.88 11.55
N ARG A 147 18.98 -8.89 10.89
CA ARG A 147 17.56 -8.51 10.91
C ARG A 147 17.02 -8.37 9.49
N PRO A 148 17.01 -9.47 8.73
CA PRO A 148 16.58 -9.43 7.35
C PRO A 148 15.12 -9.02 7.23
N VAL A 149 14.84 -8.22 6.21
CA VAL A 149 13.52 -7.69 5.89
C VAL A 149 13.22 -8.00 4.44
N ASN A 150 11.99 -8.41 4.16
CA ASN A 150 11.45 -8.54 2.81
C ASN A 150 10.61 -7.32 2.48
N ALA A 151 10.51 -6.98 1.19
CA ALA A 151 9.62 -5.96 0.70
C ALA A 151 8.66 -6.54 -0.33
N SER A 152 7.41 -6.11 -0.29
CA SER A 152 6.38 -6.54 -1.24
C SER A 152 5.70 -5.34 -1.89
N ALA A 153 5.44 -5.45 -3.18
CA ALA A 153 4.55 -4.57 -3.94
C ALA A 153 3.30 -5.39 -4.28
N ASP A 154 2.22 -5.19 -3.55
CA ASP A 154 1.05 -6.08 -3.56
C ASP A 154 1.48 -7.56 -3.41
N SER A 155 1.44 -8.36 -4.49
CA SER A 155 1.81 -9.79 -4.48
C SER A 155 3.28 -10.08 -4.83
N GLU A 156 4.04 -9.09 -5.30
CA GLU A 156 5.42 -9.27 -5.74
C GLU A 156 6.40 -9.06 -4.58
N GLU A 157 7.07 -10.12 -4.14
CA GLU A 157 7.99 -10.10 -3.00
C GLU A 157 9.47 -10.10 -3.41
N VAL A 158 10.28 -9.27 -2.73
CA VAL A 158 11.75 -9.28 -2.79
C VAL A 158 12.32 -9.52 -1.41
N LYS A 159 13.19 -10.54 -1.29
CA LYS A 159 13.76 -10.95 0.00
C LYS A 159 15.07 -10.23 0.31
N ASN A 160 15.32 -10.08 1.61
CA ASN A 160 16.60 -9.59 2.15
C ASN A 160 17.04 -8.25 1.56
N ILE A 161 16.14 -7.27 1.61
CA ILE A 161 16.40 -5.94 1.10
C ILE A 161 17.22 -5.11 2.10
N LYS A 162 18.00 -4.16 1.59
CA LYS A 162 18.78 -3.19 2.36
C LYS A 162 18.13 -1.81 2.35
N LYS A 163 17.52 -1.44 1.21
CA LYS A 163 16.93 -0.12 1.01
C LYS A 163 15.75 -0.23 0.06
N VAL A 164 14.71 0.55 0.34
CA VAL A 164 13.54 0.69 -0.55
C VAL A 164 13.25 2.17 -0.74
N ILE A 165 12.99 2.58 -1.97
CA ILE A 165 12.51 3.91 -2.33
C ILE A 165 11.13 3.76 -2.94
N ILE A 166 10.17 4.53 -2.44
CA ILE A 166 8.77 4.45 -2.81
C ILE A 166 8.29 5.82 -3.28
N LYS A 167 7.61 5.85 -4.42
CA LYS A 167 6.96 7.05 -4.95
C LYS A 167 5.70 6.69 -5.73
N LEU A 168 4.74 7.57 -5.77
CA LEU A 168 3.56 7.41 -6.62
C LEU A 168 3.92 7.69 -8.10
N ARG A 169 3.44 6.85 -9.01
CA ARG A 169 3.63 6.99 -10.47
C ARG A 169 2.40 7.64 -11.10
N LYS A 170 2.32 8.97 -11.03
CA LYS A 170 1.22 9.76 -11.62
C LYS A 170 1.17 9.70 -13.15
N ASP A 171 2.28 9.31 -13.78
CA ASP A 171 2.38 9.07 -15.22
C ASP A 171 1.72 7.76 -15.66
N ILE A 172 1.45 6.82 -14.72
CA ILE A 172 0.76 5.56 -14.98
C ILE A 172 -0.68 5.67 -14.52
N ASN A 173 -1.62 5.55 -15.46
CA ASN A 173 -3.06 5.63 -15.21
C ASN A 173 -3.69 4.24 -15.32
N ILE A 174 -4.17 3.70 -14.21
CA ILE A 174 -4.96 2.46 -14.19
C ILE A 174 -6.43 2.84 -14.05
N LYS A 175 -7.22 2.53 -15.06
CA LYS A 175 -8.65 2.82 -15.11
C LYS A 175 -9.43 1.62 -14.57
N LEU A 176 -10.00 1.77 -13.39
CA LEU A 176 -10.90 0.79 -12.79
C LEU A 176 -12.34 1.15 -13.20
N LEU A 177 -13.04 0.18 -13.77
CA LEU A 177 -14.43 0.32 -14.17
C LEU A 177 -15.32 -0.38 -13.14
N HIS A 178 -16.37 0.30 -12.70
CA HIS A 178 -17.33 -0.25 -11.73
C HIS A 178 -18.75 0.06 -12.12
N ASP A 179 -19.67 -0.80 -11.69
CA ASP A 179 -21.10 -0.60 -11.91
C ASP A 179 -21.54 0.73 -11.28
N PRO A 180 -22.37 1.55 -11.96
CA PRO A 180 -22.81 2.84 -11.43
C PRO A 180 -23.58 2.73 -10.12
N GLU A 181 -24.31 1.60 -9.95
CA GLU A 181 -25.11 1.33 -8.75
C GLU A 181 -24.25 0.93 -7.54
N ASP A 182 -23.01 0.50 -7.78
CA ASP A 182 -22.08 0.04 -6.76
C ASP A 182 -20.88 1.00 -6.66
N ASN A 183 -21.18 2.22 -6.23
CA ASN A 183 -20.20 3.31 -6.16
C ASN A 183 -19.06 2.97 -5.19
N MET A 184 -17.84 2.92 -5.72
CA MET A 184 -16.63 2.62 -4.94
C MET A 184 -16.40 3.60 -3.79
N GLU A 185 -16.73 4.87 -3.96
CA GLU A 185 -16.59 5.87 -2.89
C GLU A 185 -17.52 5.57 -1.72
N ASN A 186 -18.77 5.15 -2.01
CA ASN A 186 -19.73 4.75 -0.98
C ASN A 186 -19.29 3.47 -0.27
N ARG A 187 -18.74 2.49 -0.99
CA ARG A 187 -18.18 1.29 -0.35
C ARG A 187 -17.03 1.66 0.58
N HIS A 188 -16.09 2.45 0.08
CA HIS A 188 -14.93 2.90 0.82
C HIS A 188 -15.31 3.73 2.06
N LEU A 189 -16.35 4.56 1.93
CA LEU A 189 -16.89 5.32 3.05
C LEU A 189 -17.54 4.39 4.09
N LYS A 190 -18.30 3.39 3.65
CA LYS A 190 -18.95 2.44 4.57
C LYS A 190 -17.95 1.70 5.46
N GLU A 191 -16.77 1.33 4.93
CA GLU A 191 -15.74 0.65 5.72
C GLU A 191 -15.27 1.46 6.95
N GLN A 192 -15.39 2.79 6.90
CA GLN A 192 -15.04 3.64 8.05
C GLN A 192 -16.04 3.53 9.20
N PHE A 193 -17.25 3.03 8.95
CA PHE A 193 -18.35 2.95 9.91
C PHE A 193 -18.76 1.51 10.25
N LEU A 194 -18.08 0.51 9.66
CA LEU A 194 -18.31 -0.88 10.05
C LEU A 194 -17.68 -1.09 11.44
N ILE A 195 -18.57 -1.31 12.41
CA ILE A 195 -18.21 -1.75 13.75
C ILE A 195 -18.55 -3.24 13.77
N ASP A 196 -17.53 -4.10 13.85
CA ASP A 196 -17.69 -5.55 14.04
C ASP A 196 -18.30 -5.87 15.41
#